data_1b50400d9041932cd9aadebf5e37688a
#
_entry.id   1b50400d9041932cd9aadebf5e37688a
#
_cell.length_a   1.000
_cell.length_b   1.000
_cell.length_c   1.000
_cell.angle_alpha   90.00
_cell.angle_beta   90.00
_cell.angle_gamma   90.00
#
_symmetry.space_group_name_H-M   'P 1'
#
loop_
_entity.id
_entity.type
_entity.pdbx_description
1 polymer ?
#
loop_
_entity_poly.entity_id
_entity_poly.type
_entity_poly.pdbx_seq_one_letter_code
_entity_poly.pdbx_strand_id
1 'polypeptide(L)' 'MPFNCDIKLVTELLGLKPSSTTTYELRFGKKGSLSVNLKNNIWFDHEQHVGGGILDLVIKEGKAGDRQAAAKYLEEGS' A
#
# COMPACT_ATOMS: atom_id res chain seq x y z
N MET A 1 5.18 -19.41 -6.36
CA MET A 1 6.07 -18.32 -6.71
C MET A 1 5.74 -17.08 -5.89
N PRO A 2 6.72 -16.48 -5.27
CA PRO A 2 6.45 -15.28 -4.51
C PRO A 2 5.95 -14.17 -5.46
N PHE A 3 4.98 -13.41 -4.99
CA PHE A 3 4.54 -12.27 -5.77
C PHE A 3 5.69 -11.27 -5.86
N ASN A 4 5.84 -10.68 -7.03
CA ASN A 4 6.92 -9.75 -7.31
C ASN A 4 6.35 -8.36 -7.53
N CYS A 5 5.62 -7.87 -6.52
CA CYS A 5 4.97 -6.58 -6.55
C CYS A 5 5.73 -5.58 -5.70
N ASP A 6 5.86 -4.37 -6.21
CA ASP A 6 6.27 -3.27 -5.35
C ASP A 6 5.02 -2.57 -4.82
N ILE A 7 5.21 -1.67 -3.87
CA ILE A 7 4.10 -1.01 -3.21
C ILE A 7 3.31 -0.12 -4.15
N LYS A 8 3.92 0.36 -5.22
CA LYS A 8 3.22 1.15 -6.23
C LYS A 8 2.17 0.31 -6.94
N LEU A 9 2.53 -0.93 -7.33
CA LEU A 9 1.59 -1.84 -7.96
C LEU A 9 0.48 -2.21 -7.00
N VAL A 10 0.79 -2.35 -5.72
CA VAL A 10 -0.23 -2.66 -4.71
C VAL A 10 -1.24 -1.51 -4.60
N THR A 11 -0.79 -0.26 -4.59
CA THR A 11 -1.73 0.86 -4.53
C THR A 11 -2.63 0.91 -5.77
N GLU A 12 -2.09 0.60 -6.93
CA GLU A 12 -2.88 0.53 -8.16
C GLU A 12 -3.90 -0.60 -8.11
N LEU A 13 -3.49 -1.77 -7.64
CA LEU A 13 -4.38 -2.92 -7.49
C LEU A 13 -5.53 -2.62 -6.52
N LEU A 14 -5.24 -1.87 -5.46
CA LEU A 14 -6.25 -1.48 -4.47
C LEU A 14 -7.16 -0.35 -4.96
N GLY A 15 -6.88 0.21 -6.13
CA GLY A 15 -7.69 1.29 -6.68
C GLY A 15 -7.44 2.64 -6.05
N LEU A 16 -6.32 2.80 -5.36
CA LEU A 16 -5.97 4.07 -4.72
C LEU A 16 -5.42 5.04 -5.73
N LYS A 17 -5.85 6.29 -5.64
CA LYS A 17 -5.38 7.36 -6.52
C LYS A 17 -4.61 8.39 -5.71
N PRO A 18 -3.32 8.59 -6.01
CA PRO A 18 -2.52 9.53 -5.23
C PRO A 18 -2.94 10.97 -5.49
N SER A 19 -2.94 11.78 -4.43
CA SER A 19 -3.17 13.21 -4.54
C SER A 19 -1.88 13.94 -4.95
N SER A 20 -0.74 13.30 -4.72
CA SER A 20 0.58 13.84 -5.08
C SER A 20 1.52 12.68 -5.38
N THR A 21 2.35 12.85 -6.39
CA THR A 21 3.32 11.83 -6.81
C THR A 21 4.68 12.46 -7.02
N THR A 22 5.69 11.89 -6.38
CA THR A 22 7.09 12.25 -6.63
C THR A 22 7.84 11.00 -7.10
N THR A 23 9.13 11.10 -7.34
CA THR A 23 9.94 9.97 -7.82
C THR A 23 9.89 8.78 -6.87
N TYR A 24 9.89 9.03 -5.57
CA TYR A 24 9.96 7.97 -4.57
C TYR A 24 8.82 7.96 -3.57
N GLU A 25 7.81 8.82 -3.74
CA GLU A 25 6.74 8.93 -2.76
C GLU A 25 5.40 9.18 -3.43
N LEU A 26 4.38 8.49 -2.91
CA LEU A 26 2.98 8.77 -3.26
C LEU A 26 2.28 9.28 -2.00
N ARG A 27 1.46 10.29 -2.17
CA ARG A 27 0.62 10.82 -1.08
C ARG A 27 -0.83 10.61 -1.44
N PHE A 28 -1.62 10.22 -0.47
CA PHE A 28 -3.05 9.95 -0.65
C PHE A 28 -3.87 10.73 0.36
N GLY A 29 -5.12 11.02 0.01
CA GLY A 29 -6.03 11.76 0.87
C GLY A 29 -5.93 13.26 0.64
N LYS A 30 -6.94 14.00 1.12
CA LYS A 30 -7.02 15.44 0.90
C LYS A 30 -5.84 16.22 1.48
N LYS A 31 -5.31 15.73 2.58
CA LYS A 31 -4.19 16.38 3.27
C LYS A 31 -2.87 15.61 3.10
N GLY A 32 -2.86 14.59 2.24
CA GLY A 32 -1.69 13.76 2.07
C GLY A 32 -1.31 13.02 3.34
N SER A 33 -2.29 12.59 4.12
CA SER A 33 -2.05 11.93 5.41
C SER A 33 -1.44 10.54 5.25
N LEU A 34 -1.71 9.86 4.13
CA LEU A 34 -1.09 8.57 3.84
C LEU A 34 0.08 8.78 2.91
N SER A 35 1.28 8.47 3.36
CA SER A 35 2.46 8.53 2.52
C SER A 35 2.97 7.12 2.22
N VAL A 36 3.33 6.88 0.98
CA VAL A 36 3.84 5.58 0.52
C VAL A 36 5.25 5.80 -0.03
N ASN A 37 6.22 5.11 0.56
CA ASN A 37 7.62 5.22 0.16
C ASN A 37 7.92 4.14 -0.88
N LEU A 38 8.15 4.57 -2.11
CA LEU A 38 8.36 3.64 -3.23
C LEU A 38 9.73 2.98 -3.19
N LYS A 39 10.70 3.63 -2.57
CA LYS A 39 12.06 3.09 -2.49
C LYS A 39 12.15 1.94 -1.49
N ASN A 40 11.48 2.08 -0.35
CA ASN A 40 11.56 1.10 0.73
C ASN A 40 10.35 0.18 0.81
N ASN A 41 9.35 0.40 -0.05
CA ASN A 41 8.11 -0.38 -0.06
C ASN A 41 7.40 -0.37 1.29
N ILE A 42 7.31 0.80 1.90
CA ILE A 42 6.60 1.00 3.16
C ILE A 42 5.65 2.19 3.03
N TRP A 43 4.71 2.25 3.96
CA TRP A 43 3.75 3.34 4.01
C TRP A 43 3.58 3.81 5.43
N PHE A 44 3.08 5.03 5.61
CA PHE A 44 2.78 5.58 6.93
C PHE A 44 1.53 6.45 6.84
N ASP A 45 0.61 6.22 7.77
CA ASP A 45 -0.61 7.02 7.91
C ASP A 45 -0.40 8.01 9.05
N HIS A 46 -0.20 9.28 8.69
CA HIS A 46 0.08 10.32 9.67
C HIS A 46 -1.14 10.66 10.51
N GLU A 47 -2.32 10.38 10.02
CA GLU A 47 -3.55 10.67 10.76
C GLU A 47 -3.77 9.65 11.88
N GLN A 48 -3.52 8.39 11.62
CA GLN A 48 -3.72 7.33 12.61
C GLN A 48 -2.44 6.88 13.28
N HIS A 49 -1.30 7.41 12.86
CA HIS A 49 0.03 7.07 13.40
C HIS A 49 0.32 5.57 13.26
N VAL A 50 -0.01 5.00 12.13
CA VAL A 50 0.28 3.59 11.84
C VAL A 50 1.01 3.49 10.52
N GLY A 51 1.81 2.44 10.38
CA GLY A 51 2.53 2.19 9.15
C GLY A 51 2.86 0.72 8.99
N GLY A 52 3.44 0.37 7.87
CA GLY A 52 3.80 -1.01 7.62
C GLY A 52 4.29 -1.23 6.20
N GLY A 53 4.31 -2.47 5.78
CA GLY A 53 4.75 -2.88 4.46
C GLY A 53 3.58 -3.17 3.53
N ILE A 54 3.88 -3.92 2.47
CA ILE A 54 2.92 -4.22 1.41
C ILE A 54 1.69 -4.97 1.95
N LEU A 55 1.92 -6.02 2.74
CA LEU A 55 0.82 -6.83 3.26
C LEU A 55 -0.04 -6.03 4.23
N ASP A 56 0.59 -5.22 5.06
CA ASP A 56 -0.13 -4.38 6.00
C ASP A 56 -1.03 -3.37 5.30
N LEU A 57 -0.61 -2.89 4.12
CA LEU A 57 -1.42 -1.96 3.34
C LEU A 57 -2.69 -2.65 2.83
N VAL A 58 -2.59 -3.88 2.37
CA VAL A 58 -3.75 -4.65 1.91
C VAL A 58 -4.74 -4.84 3.06
N ILE A 59 -4.23 -5.14 4.25
CA ILE A 59 -5.06 -5.31 5.45
C ILE A 59 -5.72 -3.97 5.82
N LYS A 60 -4.96 -2.89 5.80
CA LYS A 60 -5.46 -1.56 6.14
C LYS A 60 -6.63 -1.18 5.24
N GLU A 61 -6.56 -1.52 3.95
CA GLU A 61 -7.62 -1.19 2.99
C GLU A 61 -8.80 -2.15 3.05
N GLY A 62 -8.78 -3.11 3.97
CA GLY A 62 -9.90 -4.00 4.19
C GLY A 62 -10.03 -5.13 3.17
N LYS A 63 -8.99 -5.38 2.39
CA LYS A 63 -9.02 -6.45 1.37
C LYS A 63 -8.60 -7.79 1.93
N ALA A 64 -8.03 -7.82 3.11
CA ALA A 64 -7.61 -9.04 3.77
C ALA A 64 -7.71 -8.86 5.28
N GLY A 65 -7.92 -9.96 6.00
CA GLY A 65 -8.02 -9.93 7.45
C GLY A 65 -6.70 -10.15 8.17
N ASP A 66 -5.72 -10.73 7.48
CA ASP A 66 -4.40 -10.97 8.04
C ASP A 66 -3.36 -11.01 6.92
N ARG A 67 -2.11 -11.20 7.31
CA ARG A 67 -1.00 -11.18 6.34
C ARG A 67 -1.07 -12.33 5.35
N GLN A 68 -1.51 -13.48 5.78
CA GLN A 68 -1.64 -14.65 4.92
C GLN A 68 -2.68 -14.39 3.83
N ALA A 69 -3.83 -13.86 4.23
CA ALA A 69 -4.88 -13.50 3.28
C ALA A 69 -4.43 -12.36 2.36
N ALA A 70 -3.64 -11.43 2.88
CA ALA A 70 -3.10 -10.33 2.08
C ALA A 70 -2.15 -10.85 1.00
N ALA A 71 -1.27 -11.78 1.35
CA ALA A 71 -0.36 -12.38 0.38
C ALA A 71 -1.14 -13.10 -0.72
N LYS A 72 -2.16 -13.85 -0.34
CA LYS A 72 -3.01 -14.55 -1.29
C LYS A 72 -3.74 -13.58 -2.21
N TYR A 73 -4.26 -12.49 -1.66
CA TYR A 73 -4.92 -11.45 -2.43
C TYR A 73 -4.00 -10.91 -3.52
N LEU A 74 -2.76 -10.62 -3.18
CA LEU A 74 -1.79 -10.09 -4.12
C LEU A 74 -1.39 -11.12 -5.18
N GLU A 75 -1.26 -12.38 -4.80
CA GLU A 75 -0.95 -13.45 -5.74
C GLU A 75 -2.07 -13.62 -6.76
N GLU A 76 -3.31 -13.58 -6.33
CA GLU A 76 -4.47 -13.73 -7.19
C GLU A 76 -4.75 -12.49 -8.03
N GLY A 77 -4.40 -11.31 -7.52
CA GLY A 77 -4.66 -10.05 -8.20
C GLY A 77 -3.58 -9.62 -9.18
N SER A 78 -2.46 -10.30 -9.18
CA SER A 78 -1.33 -9.91 -10.04
C SER A 78 -1.28 -10.71 -11.33
#